data_c7196587e1b92d12758345ead8993649
#
_entry.id   c7196587e1b92d12758345ead8993649
#
_cell.length_a   1.000
_cell.length_b   1.000
_cell.length_c   1.000
_cell.angle_alpha   90.00
_cell.angle_beta   90.00
_cell.angle_gamma   90.00
#
_symmetry.space_group_name_H-M   'P 1'
#
loop_
_entity.id
_entity.type
_entity.pdbx_description
1 polymer ?
#
loop_
_entity_poly.entity_id
_entity_poly.type
_entity_poly.pdbx_seq_one_letter_code
_entity_poly.pdbx_strand_id
1 'polypeptide(L)'
;MTGIPKENCADASLALLREGYTFISSRCAQFGTDVFQTRLMGRTAFCLTGAEAAEIFYEPDRMTRRGALPKSTLRLLQDDGSVATLDGPCHRRRKAMFLELISRKRAEEIAALAADELRKTAQIWALKRSVRLHDEFRKLLGRVVIRWSGIDLDDHEQDRLIAELASMIDNAGSIGPPNWLARARRRRSEGVLKRQIERTRAGFFHPPETSPLFVISWHRDRWGHLLEADVCTVELLNILRPTVAVSRFMTFAVDALDKHPGYRPRLARDRDFTHSFVQEVRRLYPFFPFVAGIARKPFRWRDHDFVSGDFFLLDIYGTNRDPRLYDRPEEFCPERFLDRDPTAFDLIPQGGGSHGDNHRCAGEWATIALMVAMLQTFVRDVHYRPLLEGRINQSALPATPSHGFPARIAFRH
;
A
#
# COMPACT_ATOMS: atom_id res chain seq x y z
N MET A 1 -30.22 25.12 7.71
CA MET A 1 -29.04 24.77 6.91
C MET A 1 -27.88 24.57 7.88
N THR A 2 -27.62 23.37 8.30
CA THR A 2 -26.48 23.07 9.17
C THR A 2 -25.25 22.92 8.26
N GLY A 3 -24.35 23.93 8.31
CA GLY A 3 -23.06 23.85 7.59
C GLY A 3 -22.25 22.62 8.03
N ILE A 4 -21.14 22.31 7.33
CA ILE A 4 -20.24 21.22 7.72
C ILE A 4 -19.82 21.40 9.19
N PRO A 5 -20.00 20.36 10.04
CA PRO A 5 -19.57 20.39 11.44
C PRO A 5 -18.10 20.71 11.56
N LYS A 6 -17.76 21.53 12.54
CA LYS A 6 -16.39 21.98 12.76
C LYS A 6 -15.90 21.47 14.12
N GLU A 7 -14.75 20.81 14.10
CA GLU A 7 -14.11 20.37 15.33
C GLU A 7 -13.60 21.59 16.11
N ASN A 8 -13.96 21.67 17.38
CA ASN A 8 -13.56 22.78 18.27
C ASN A 8 -12.16 22.51 18.84
N CYS A 9 -11.14 22.63 18.02
CA CYS A 9 -9.74 22.53 18.43
C CYS A 9 -8.87 23.51 17.65
N ALA A 10 -7.76 23.94 18.24
CA ALA A 10 -6.82 24.83 17.58
C ALA A 10 -6.07 24.13 16.44
N ASP A 11 -5.63 22.88 16.66
CA ASP A 11 -5.01 22.01 15.65
C ASP A 11 -5.09 20.57 16.12
N ALA A 12 -5.63 19.69 15.29
CA ALA A 12 -5.86 18.27 15.57
C ALA A 12 -4.70 17.35 15.13
N SER A 13 -3.56 17.88 14.69
CA SER A 13 -2.45 17.07 14.17
C SER A 13 -1.94 16.06 15.21
N LEU A 14 -1.89 16.43 16.48
CA LEU A 14 -1.45 15.53 17.54
C LEU A 14 -2.50 14.43 17.80
N ALA A 15 -3.78 14.77 17.73
CA ALA A 15 -4.87 13.80 17.83
C ALA A 15 -4.82 12.80 16.66
N LEU A 16 -4.62 13.28 15.44
CA LEU A 16 -4.43 12.43 14.27
C LEU A 16 -3.27 11.44 14.45
N LEU A 17 -2.13 11.88 14.98
CA LEU A 17 -0.98 11.01 15.25
C LEU A 17 -1.23 9.98 16.37
N ARG A 18 -2.07 10.31 17.36
CA ARG A 18 -2.39 9.42 18.47
C ARG A 18 -3.48 8.40 18.14
N GLU A 19 -4.51 8.83 17.41
CA GLU A 19 -5.68 8.02 17.07
C GLU A 19 -5.48 7.21 15.77
N GLY A 20 -4.57 7.67 14.89
CA GLY A 20 -4.17 6.96 13.70
C GLY A 20 -5.34 6.64 12.77
N TYR A 21 -5.65 5.36 12.65
CA TYR A 21 -6.64 4.84 11.69
C TYR A 21 -8.10 5.21 12.05
N THR A 22 -8.41 5.52 13.29
CA THR A 22 -9.78 5.81 13.73
C THR A 22 -10.09 7.30 13.80
N PHE A 23 -9.13 8.17 13.54
CA PHE A 23 -9.25 9.61 13.71
C PHE A 23 -10.45 10.21 12.96
N ILE A 24 -10.64 9.87 11.70
CA ILE A 24 -11.71 10.44 10.86
C ILE A 24 -13.05 9.78 11.18
N SER A 25 -13.10 8.45 11.16
CA SER A 25 -14.36 7.69 11.38
C SER A 25 -15.00 7.97 12.74
N SER A 26 -14.20 8.09 13.82
CA SER A 26 -14.74 8.41 15.15
C SER A 26 -15.41 9.78 15.21
N ARG A 27 -14.83 10.78 14.54
CA ARG A 27 -15.41 12.14 14.47
C ARG A 27 -16.64 12.20 13.57
N CYS A 28 -16.60 11.50 12.43
CA CYS A 28 -17.77 11.38 11.57
C CYS A 28 -18.95 10.75 12.31
N ALA A 29 -18.70 9.68 13.08
CA ALA A 29 -19.72 9.06 13.94
C ALA A 29 -20.23 10.02 15.03
N GLN A 30 -19.33 10.74 15.71
CA GLN A 30 -19.69 11.71 16.73
C GLN A 30 -20.57 12.85 16.20
N PHE A 31 -20.27 13.35 15.00
CA PHE A 31 -21.01 14.44 14.37
C PHE A 31 -22.24 13.96 13.59
N GLY A 32 -22.42 12.66 13.39
CA GLY A 32 -23.49 12.08 12.58
C GLY A 32 -23.44 12.49 11.11
N THR A 33 -22.22 12.58 10.54
CA THR A 33 -21.98 13.08 9.18
C THR A 33 -20.80 12.39 8.51
N ASP A 34 -20.76 12.39 7.17
CA ASP A 34 -19.63 11.86 6.39
C ASP A 34 -18.56 12.91 6.08
N VAL A 35 -18.73 14.13 6.56
CA VAL A 35 -17.77 15.22 6.35
C VAL A 35 -17.73 16.13 7.56
N PHE A 36 -16.53 16.45 8.03
CA PHE A 36 -16.31 17.50 9.04
C PHE A 36 -15.08 18.33 8.69
N GLN A 37 -15.04 19.53 9.25
CA GLN A 37 -13.90 20.43 9.14
C GLN A 37 -13.07 20.40 10.41
N THR A 38 -11.75 20.33 10.25
CA THR A 38 -10.78 20.46 11.34
C THR A 38 -9.57 21.29 10.91
N ARG A 39 -8.57 21.38 11.75
CA ARG A 39 -7.30 22.03 11.44
C ARG A 39 -6.16 21.05 11.61
N LEU A 40 -5.33 20.88 10.56
CA LEU A 40 -4.18 19.99 10.56
C LEU A 40 -2.95 20.74 10.04
N MET A 41 -1.87 20.72 10.80
CA MET A 41 -0.60 21.41 10.46
C MET A 41 -0.83 22.88 10.10
N GLY A 42 -1.69 23.56 10.86
CA GLY A 42 -2.05 24.96 10.65
C GLY A 42 -2.99 25.23 9.46
N ARG A 43 -3.41 24.20 8.69
CA ARG A 43 -4.31 24.32 7.53
C ARG A 43 -5.71 23.84 7.88
N THR A 44 -6.73 24.47 7.30
CA THR A 44 -8.09 23.93 7.30
C THR A 44 -8.10 22.62 6.50
N ALA A 45 -8.68 21.57 7.05
CA ALA A 45 -8.81 20.26 6.45
C ALA A 45 -10.26 19.78 6.49
N PHE A 46 -10.76 19.27 5.39
CA PHE A 46 -12.04 18.58 5.29
C PHE A 46 -11.78 17.06 5.32
N CYS A 47 -12.31 16.40 6.34
CA CYS A 47 -12.17 14.96 6.52
C CYS A 47 -13.45 14.27 6.05
N LEU A 48 -13.31 13.27 5.18
CA LEU A 48 -14.38 12.60 4.45
C LEU A 48 -14.39 11.12 4.75
N THR A 49 -15.58 10.47 4.79
CA THR A 49 -15.72 9.01 4.90
C THR A 49 -16.89 8.50 4.07
N GLY A 50 -16.86 7.22 3.67
CA GLY A 50 -17.92 6.53 2.94
C GLY A 50 -17.76 6.53 1.42
N ALA A 51 -18.55 5.69 0.74
CA ALA A 51 -18.46 5.48 -0.71
C ALA A 51 -18.77 6.73 -1.53
N GLU A 52 -19.81 7.49 -1.17
CA GLU A 52 -20.15 8.75 -1.84
C GLU A 52 -19.00 9.77 -1.73
N ALA A 53 -18.38 9.87 -0.55
CA ALA A 53 -17.21 10.73 -0.36
C ALA A 53 -16.00 10.25 -1.18
N ALA A 54 -15.82 8.94 -1.31
CA ALA A 54 -14.78 8.38 -2.19
C ALA A 54 -15.05 8.70 -3.66
N GLU A 55 -16.29 8.60 -4.12
CA GLU A 55 -16.67 8.96 -5.50
C GLU A 55 -16.35 10.42 -5.79
N ILE A 56 -16.76 11.34 -4.90
CA ILE A 56 -16.47 12.77 -5.00
C ILE A 56 -14.96 13.02 -5.02
N PHE A 57 -14.21 12.37 -4.14
CA PHE A 57 -12.76 12.55 -4.03
C PHE A 57 -11.99 12.05 -5.27
N TYR A 58 -12.46 10.97 -5.89
CA TYR A 58 -11.83 10.35 -7.06
C TYR A 58 -12.44 10.80 -8.40
N GLU A 59 -13.36 11.77 -8.41
CA GLU A 59 -13.84 12.31 -9.67
C GLU A 59 -12.66 12.85 -10.51
N PRO A 60 -12.64 12.59 -11.83
CA PRO A 60 -11.54 12.99 -12.70
C PRO A 60 -11.21 14.47 -12.60
N ASP A 61 -9.92 14.79 -12.49
CA ASP A 61 -9.38 16.16 -12.42
C ASP A 61 -9.90 17.02 -11.25
N ARG A 62 -10.58 16.42 -10.24
CA ARG A 62 -11.06 17.16 -9.07
C ARG A 62 -9.96 17.41 -8.04
N MET A 63 -9.18 16.40 -7.71
CA MET A 63 -8.12 16.48 -6.71
C MET A 63 -6.73 16.38 -7.32
N THR A 64 -5.77 17.09 -6.73
CA THR A 64 -4.34 16.84 -6.93
C THR A 64 -3.72 16.25 -5.67
N ARG A 65 -2.71 15.41 -5.85
CA ARG A 65 -1.86 14.91 -4.76
C ARG A 65 -0.66 15.80 -4.49
N ARG A 66 -0.35 16.73 -5.41
CA ARG A 66 0.78 17.65 -5.28
C ARG A 66 0.55 18.58 -4.09
N GLY A 67 1.50 18.58 -3.13
CA GLY A 67 1.42 19.38 -1.91
C GLY A 67 0.41 18.89 -0.86
N ALA A 68 -0.26 17.74 -1.08
CA ALA A 68 -1.23 17.18 -0.15
C ALA A 68 -0.58 16.44 1.03
N LEU A 69 0.60 15.85 0.85
CA LEU A 69 1.32 15.17 1.92
C LEU A 69 2.41 16.07 2.53
N PRO A 70 2.70 15.91 3.84
CA PRO A 70 3.87 16.51 4.44
C PRO A 70 5.15 16.11 3.69
N LYS A 71 6.08 17.04 3.52
CA LYS A 71 7.35 16.75 2.81
C LYS A 71 8.14 15.60 3.44
N SER A 72 8.02 15.37 4.75
CA SER A 72 8.64 14.25 5.45
C SER A 72 8.13 12.90 4.96
N THR A 73 6.82 12.75 4.79
CA THR A 73 6.14 11.55 4.27
C THR A 73 6.34 11.42 2.76
N LEU A 74 6.14 12.51 2.01
CA LEU A 74 6.31 12.53 0.55
C LEU A 74 7.68 12.00 0.14
N ARG A 75 8.75 12.50 0.79
CA ARG A 75 10.14 12.10 0.52
C ARG A 75 10.51 10.69 0.98
N LEU A 76 9.62 9.95 1.61
CA LEU A 76 9.81 8.53 1.93
C LEU A 76 8.99 7.62 1.04
N LEU A 77 7.77 8.03 0.71
CA LEU A 77 6.82 7.18 -0.01
C LEU A 77 6.70 7.50 -1.51
N GLN A 78 7.03 8.71 -1.93
CA GLN A 78 6.79 9.15 -3.31
C GLN A 78 7.97 9.96 -3.84
N ASP A 79 7.81 11.13 -4.20
CA ASP A 79 8.66 12.29 -4.46
C ASP A 79 7.96 13.23 -5.46
N ASP A 80 8.43 14.47 -5.54
CA ASP A 80 7.93 15.42 -6.53
C ASP A 80 8.24 14.92 -7.95
N GLY A 81 7.27 15.02 -8.86
CA GLY A 81 7.42 14.55 -10.25
C GLY A 81 7.25 13.03 -10.46
N SER A 82 7.05 12.25 -9.39
CA SER A 82 6.66 10.84 -9.51
C SER A 82 5.19 10.69 -9.92
N VAL A 83 4.81 9.50 -10.42
CA VAL A 83 3.43 9.20 -10.83
C VAL A 83 2.38 9.62 -9.80
N ALA A 84 2.71 9.56 -8.52
CA ALA A 84 1.80 9.87 -7.43
C ALA A 84 1.50 11.38 -7.28
N THR A 85 2.36 12.26 -7.81
CA THR A 85 2.22 13.72 -7.73
C THR A 85 1.94 14.38 -9.08
N LEU A 86 1.84 13.58 -10.15
CA LEU A 86 1.43 14.06 -11.47
C LEU A 86 -0.08 14.14 -11.59
N ASP A 87 -0.57 15.02 -12.46
CA ASP A 87 -1.99 15.19 -12.77
C ASP A 87 -2.26 15.05 -14.27
N GLY A 88 -3.52 14.79 -14.63
CA GLY A 88 -4.03 14.84 -16.00
C GLY A 88 -3.26 13.93 -16.97
N PRO A 89 -2.98 14.40 -18.21
CA PRO A 89 -2.33 13.56 -19.23
C PRO A 89 -0.93 13.06 -18.86
N CYS A 90 -0.16 13.83 -18.06
CA CYS A 90 1.16 13.40 -17.58
C CYS A 90 1.04 12.22 -16.60
N HIS A 91 0.06 12.28 -15.69
CA HIS A 91 -0.26 11.17 -14.80
C HIS A 91 -0.69 9.93 -15.60
N ARG A 92 -1.67 10.07 -16.51
CA ARG A 92 -2.17 8.93 -17.31
C ARG A 92 -1.06 8.26 -18.11
N ARG A 93 -0.17 9.04 -18.76
CA ARG A 93 0.96 8.47 -19.51
C ARG A 93 1.91 7.66 -18.60
N ARG A 94 2.26 8.21 -17.42
CA ARG A 94 3.13 7.52 -16.46
C ARG A 94 2.43 6.32 -15.85
N LYS A 95 1.16 6.46 -15.53
CA LYS A 95 0.32 5.38 -14.98
C LYS A 95 0.18 4.20 -15.93
N ALA A 96 0.02 4.46 -17.24
CA ALA A 96 -0.07 3.42 -18.25
C ALA A 96 1.17 2.52 -18.26
N MET A 97 2.38 3.07 -18.09
CA MET A 97 3.61 2.28 -17.92
C MET A 97 3.52 1.30 -16.73
N PHE A 98 3.01 1.77 -15.58
CA PHE A 98 2.84 0.89 -14.42
C PHE A 98 1.78 -0.18 -14.65
N LEU A 99 0.66 0.15 -15.31
CA LEU A 99 -0.41 -0.83 -15.59
C LEU A 99 0.05 -1.91 -16.58
N GLU A 100 0.92 -1.57 -17.52
CA GLU A 100 1.57 -2.54 -18.41
C GLU A 100 2.53 -3.44 -17.63
N LEU A 101 3.44 -2.84 -16.84
CA LEU A 101 4.40 -3.56 -16.01
C LEU A 101 3.73 -4.49 -15.00
N ILE A 102 2.58 -4.10 -14.44
CA ILE A 102 1.87 -4.82 -13.38
C ILE A 102 0.48 -5.25 -13.88
N SER A 103 0.38 -5.61 -15.17
CA SER A 103 -0.84 -6.20 -15.73
C SER A 103 -1.23 -7.49 -15.00
N ARG A 104 -2.48 -7.95 -15.16
CA ARG A 104 -2.95 -9.19 -14.51
C ARG A 104 -2.02 -10.38 -14.77
N LYS A 105 -1.55 -10.54 -16.02
CA LYS A 105 -0.57 -11.59 -16.38
C LYS A 105 0.75 -11.43 -15.62
N ARG A 106 1.30 -10.22 -15.57
CA ARG A 106 2.55 -9.93 -14.87
C ARG A 106 2.41 -10.06 -13.34
N ALA A 107 1.23 -9.76 -12.82
CA ALA A 107 0.89 -9.98 -11.41
C ALA A 107 0.90 -11.47 -11.05
N GLU A 108 0.38 -12.35 -11.90
CA GLU A 108 0.47 -13.81 -11.69
C GLU A 108 1.92 -14.32 -11.81
N GLU A 109 2.73 -13.76 -12.70
CA GLU A 109 4.16 -14.12 -12.82
C GLU A 109 4.94 -13.83 -11.52
N ILE A 110 4.83 -12.62 -10.96
CA ILE A 110 5.50 -12.29 -9.70
C ILE A 110 4.92 -13.07 -8.51
N ALA A 111 3.63 -13.38 -8.53
CA ALA A 111 2.98 -14.20 -7.51
C ALA A 111 3.49 -15.65 -7.52
N ALA A 112 3.69 -16.24 -8.68
CA ALA A 112 4.29 -17.57 -8.83
C ALA A 112 5.73 -17.58 -8.28
N LEU A 113 6.53 -16.57 -8.62
CA LEU A 113 7.90 -16.42 -8.08
C LEU A 113 7.89 -16.32 -6.55
N ALA A 114 6.92 -15.59 -5.98
CA ALA A 114 6.80 -15.45 -4.53
C ALA A 114 6.38 -16.75 -3.85
N ALA A 115 5.48 -17.51 -4.45
CA ALA A 115 5.08 -18.84 -3.97
C ALA A 115 6.25 -19.83 -3.96
N ASP A 116 7.05 -19.86 -5.02
CA ASP A 116 8.23 -20.72 -5.11
C ASP A 116 9.31 -20.32 -4.08
N GLU A 117 9.55 -19.03 -3.94
CA GLU A 117 10.49 -18.50 -2.94
C GLU A 117 10.02 -18.80 -1.52
N LEU A 118 8.70 -18.77 -1.28
CA LEU A 118 8.12 -19.11 0.03
C LEU A 118 8.38 -20.58 0.38
N ARG A 119 8.21 -21.52 -0.56
CA ARG A 119 8.50 -22.94 -0.32
C ARG A 119 9.96 -23.16 0.10
N LYS A 120 10.90 -22.57 -0.66
CA LYS A 120 12.34 -22.66 -0.36
C LYS A 120 12.67 -22.08 1.01
N THR A 121 12.15 -20.87 1.26
CA THR A 121 12.43 -20.15 2.50
C THR A 121 11.79 -20.80 3.72
N ALA A 122 10.60 -21.40 3.58
CA ALA A 122 9.91 -22.10 4.67
C ALA A 122 10.70 -23.34 5.16
N GLN A 123 11.40 -24.05 4.30
CA GLN A 123 12.31 -25.12 4.69
C GLN A 123 13.44 -24.60 5.59
N ILE A 124 13.99 -23.43 5.26
CA ILE A 124 15.01 -22.77 6.08
C ILE A 124 14.43 -22.31 7.43
N TRP A 125 13.20 -21.79 7.43
CA TRP A 125 12.52 -21.37 8.67
C TRP A 125 12.31 -22.53 9.65
N ALA A 126 12.01 -23.72 9.13
CA ALA A 126 11.81 -24.91 9.93
C ALA A 126 13.07 -25.36 10.70
N LEU A 127 14.26 -24.97 10.21
CA LEU A 127 15.54 -25.23 10.89
C LEU A 127 15.85 -24.22 12.00
N LYS A 128 15.11 -23.09 12.05
CA LYS A 128 15.31 -22.03 13.06
C LYS A 128 14.46 -22.33 14.31
N ARG A 129 14.95 -21.95 15.49
CA ARG A 129 14.19 -22.05 16.75
C ARG A 129 12.86 -21.28 16.70
N SER A 130 12.86 -20.14 16.04
CA SER A 130 11.69 -19.31 15.76
C SER A 130 12.03 -18.26 14.70
N VAL A 131 10.98 -17.72 14.05
CA VAL A 131 11.08 -16.64 13.08
C VAL A 131 10.07 -15.56 13.40
N ARG A 132 10.33 -14.32 12.98
CA ARG A 132 9.32 -13.26 12.93
C ARG A 132 8.79 -13.20 11.50
N LEU A 133 7.57 -13.69 11.28
CA LEU A 133 7.00 -13.86 9.95
C LEU A 133 6.97 -12.55 9.15
N HIS A 134 6.73 -11.41 9.80
CA HIS A 134 6.76 -10.11 9.14
C HIS A 134 8.12 -9.78 8.52
N ASP A 135 9.21 -10.02 9.27
CA ASP A 135 10.57 -9.78 8.78
C ASP A 135 10.95 -10.75 7.66
N GLU A 136 10.53 -12.01 7.80
CA GLU A 136 10.79 -13.03 6.78
C GLU A 136 10.00 -12.76 5.48
N PHE A 137 8.73 -12.35 5.57
CA PHE A 137 7.95 -11.94 4.39
C PHE A 137 8.54 -10.69 3.70
N ARG A 138 9.09 -9.74 4.47
CA ARG A 138 9.82 -8.58 3.91
C ARG A 138 11.02 -9.03 3.07
N LYS A 139 11.85 -9.92 3.62
CA LYS A 139 13.03 -10.44 2.91
C LYS A 139 12.63 -11.20 1.66
N LEU A 140 11.65 -12.10 1.77
CA LEU A 140 11.14 -12.88 0.66
C LEU A 140 10.65 -11.98 -0.47
N LEU A 141 9.70 -11.08 -0.19
CA LEU A 141 9.11 -10.19 -1.19
C LEU A 141 10.16 -9.23 -1.77
N GLY A 142 11.11 -8.78 -0.96
CA GLY A 142 12.22 -7.95 -1.41
C GLY A 142 13.10 -8.68 -2.44
N ARG A 143 13.53 -9.90 -2.16
CA ARG A 143 14.31 -10.72 -3.10
C ARG A 143 13.54 -11.01 -4.38
N VAL A 144 12.26 -11.36 -4.24
CA VAL A 144 11.37 -11.62 -5.38
C VAL A 144 11.26 -10.40 -6.28
N VAL A 145 10.97 -9.22 -5.73
CA VAL A 145 10.78 -8.02 -6.54
C VAL A 145 12.08 -7.49 -7.15
N ILE A 146 13.22 -7.61 -6.47
CA ILE A 146 14.53 -7.26 -7.02
C ILE A 146 14.83 -8.12 -8.25
N ARG A 147 14.70 -9.45 -8.13
CA ARG A 147 14.88 -10.40 -9.23
C ARG A 147 13.89 -10.15 -10.38
N TRP A 148 12.61 -10.00 -10.07
CA TRP A 148 11.57 -9.75 -11.07
C TRP A 148 11.76 -8.40 -11.79
N SER A 149 12.34 -7.41 -11.10
CA SER A 149 12.64 -6.10 -11.68
C SER A 149 13.88 -6.11 -12.59
N GLY A 150 14.62 -7.22 -12.68
CA GLY A 150 15.82 -7.33 -13.49
C GLY A 150 17.02 -6.56 -12.92
N ILE A 151 17.06 -6.34 -11.60
CA ILE A 151 18.14 -5.63 -10.91
C ILE A 151 19.25 -6.61 -10.56
N ASP A 152 20.48 -6.24 -10.90
CA ASP A 152 21.69 -7.03 -10.67
C ASP A 152 22.44 -6.51 -9.42
N LEU A 153 22.26 -7.24 -8.31
CA LEU A 153 22.86 -6.96 -7.01
C LEU A 153 23.28 -8.27 -6.35
N ASP A 154 24.41 -8.27 -5.65
CA ASP A 154 24.79 -9.39 -4.80
C ASP A 154 23.87 -9.54 -3.56
N ASP A 155 23.96 -10.67 -2.86
CA ASP A 155 23.11 -10.98 -1.72
C ASP A 155 23.18 -9.93 -0.59
N HIS A 156 24.37 -9.39 -0.32
CA HIS A 156 24.57 -8.37 0.70
C HIS A 156 23.95 -7.02 0.30
N GLU A 157 24.09 -6.63 -0.96
CA GLU A 157 23.47 -5.42 -1.51
C GLU A 157 21.92 -5.56 -1.53
N GLN A 158 21.41 -6.75 -1.89
CA GLN A 158 19.97 -7.05 -1.83
C GLN A 158 19.42 -6.92 -0.41
N ASP A 159 20.04 -7.59 0.57
CA ASP A 159 19.60 -7.54 1.97
C ASP A 159 19.63 -6.10 2.52
N ARG A 160 20.65 -5.31 2.15
CA ARG A 160 20.73 -3.88 2.51
C ARG A 160 19.61 -3.08 1.86
N LEU A 161 19.37 -3.24 0.55
CA LEU A 161 18.28 -2.53 -0.15
C LEU A 161 16.93 -2.88 0.46
N ILE A 162 16.65 -4.14 0.78
CA ILE A 162 15.43 -4.59 1.43
C ILE A 162 15.24 -3.92 2.79
N ALA A 163 16.29 -3.85 3.62
CA ALA A 163 16.24 -3.17 4.91
C ALA A 163 15.99 -1.66 4.77
N GLU A 164 16.54 -1.03 3.74
CA GLU A 164 16.32 0.38 3.44
C GLU A 164 14.88 0.65 2.96
N LEU A 165 14.34 -0.21 2.08
CA LEU A 165 12.94 -0.15 1.64
C LEU A 165 11.97 -0.31 2.83
N ALA A 166 12.23 -1.29 3.71
CA ALA A 166 11.46 -1.47 4.93
C ALA A 166 11.50 -0.24 5.83
N SER A 167 12.69 0.36 5.99
CA SER A 167 12.86 1.60 6.78
C SER A 167 12.06 2.77 6.23
N MET A 168 11.94 2.92 4.90
CA MET A 168 11.10 3.95 4.27
C MET A 168 9.62 3.75 4.62
N ILE A 169 9.14 2.49 4.62
CA ILE A 169 7.76 2.14 4.94
C ILE A 169 7.47 2.42 6.43
N ASP A 170 8.30 1.87 7.32
CA ASP A 170 8.08 1.92 8.77
C ASP A 170 8.14 3.35 9.33
N ASN A 171 8.87 4.23 8.68
CA ASN A 171 9.06 5.61 9.12
C ASN A 171 8.24 6.63 8.32
N ALA A 172 7.28 6.20 7.51
CA ALA A 172 6.47 7.09 6.67
C ALA A 172 5.67 8.12 7.47
N GLY A 173 5.16 7.73 8.65
CA GLY A 173 4.46 8.61 9.59
C GLY A 173 5.36 9.20 10.70
N SER A 174 6.65 8.89 10.72
CA SER A 174 7.56 9.34 11.78
C SER A 174 8.02 10.77 11.56
N ILE A 175 8.34 11.46 12.65
CA ILE A 175 8.90 12.82 12.69
C ILE A 175 10.26 12.78 13.40
N GLY A 176 11.20 13.66 13.00
CA GLY A 176 12.50 13.79 13.64
C GLY A 176 13.52 12.72 13.24
N PRO A 177 14.43 12.29 14.15
CA PRO A 177 15.58 11.45 13.82
C PRO A 177 15.26 10.14 13.09
N PRO A 178 14.20 9.38 13.41
CA PRO A 178 13.85 8.18 12.66
C PRO A 178 13.53 8.46 11.19
N ASN A 179 12.78 9.55 10.91
CA ASN A 179 12.48 9.98 9.55
C ASN A 179 13.77 10.44 8.81
N TRP A 180 14.65 11.18 9.47
CA TRP A 180 15.89 11.64 8.85
C TRP A 180 16.81 10.48 8.47
N LEU A 181 16.91 9.47 9.34
CA LEU A 181 17.68 8.26 9.07
C LEU A 181 17.09 7.47 7.89
N ALA A 182 15.77 7.32 7.85
CA ALA A 182 15.09 6.65 6.74
C ALA A 182 15.31 7.40 5.41
N ARG A 183 15.33 8.73 5.42
CA ARG A 183 15.64 9.54 4.24
C ARG A 183 17.12 9.41 3.80
N ALA A 184 18.04 9.31 4.74
CA ALA A 184 19.45 9.05 4.40
C ALA A 184 19.62 7.66 3.76
N ARG A 185 18.94 6.63 4.28
CA ARG A 185 18.89 5.29 3.70
C ARG A 185 18.27 5.31 2.30
N ARG A 186 17.18 6.05 2.11
CA ARG A 186 16.55 6.21 0.79
C ARG A 186 17.53 6.79 -0.24
N ARG A 187 18.26 7.85 0.07
CA ARG A 187 19.26 8.42 -0.85
C ARG A 187 20.32 7.40 -1.29
N ARG A 188 20.71 6.48 -0.38
CA ARG A 188 21.63 5.40 -0.73
C ARG A 188 20.97 4.41 -1.70
N SER A 189 19.73 3.99 -1.43
CA SER A 189 18.97 3.14 -2.36
C SER A 189 18.80 3.80 -3.72
N GLU A 190 18.49 5.09 -3.76
CA GLU A 190 18.40 5.87 -5.00
C GLU A 190 19.73 5.86 -5.76
N GLY A 191 20.87 6.04 -5.08
CA GLY A 191 22.19 5.96 -5.71
C GLY A 191 22.49 4.59 -6.31
N VAL A 192 22.08 3.49 -5.64
CA VAL A 192 22.22 2.12 -6.17
C VAL A 192 21.36 1.93 -7.42
N LEU A 193 20.09 2.28 -7.35
CA LEU A 193 19.15 2.09 -8.45
C LEU A 193 19.45 3.01 -9.65
N LYS A 194 19.90 4.24 -9.40
CA LYS A 194 20.35 5.17 -10.46
C LYS A 194 21.50 4.57 -11.26
N ARG A 195 22.49 3.98 -10.60
CA ARG A 195 23.59 3.29 -11.29
C ARG A 195 23.11 2.12 -12.16
N GLN A 196 22.10 1.36 -11.72
CA GLN A 196 21.52 0.28 -12.53
C GLN A 196 20.86 0.85 -13.81
N ILE A 197 20.12 1.95 -13.70
CA ILE A 197 19.48 2.64 -14.84
C ILE A 197 20.55 3.18 -15.80
N GLU A 198 21.58 3.85 -15.29
CA GLU A 198 22.67 4.40 -16.09
C GLU A 198 23.48 3.31 -16.81
N ARG A 199 23.80 2.20 -16.13
CA ARG A 199 24.46 1.02 -16.76
C ARG A 199 23.61 0.41 -17.88
N THR A 200 22.30 0.32 -17.65
CA THR A 200 21.33 -0.18 -18.67
C THR A 200 21.32 0.73 -19.90
N ARG A 201 21.23 2.05 -19.70
CA ARG A 201 21.25 3.05 -20.79
C ARG A 201 22.57 3.11 -21.54
N ALA A 202 23.67 2.91 -20.86
CA ALA A 202 25.00 2.88 -21.47
C ALA A 202 25.33 1.55 -22.17
N GLY A 203 24.45 0.54 -22.10
CA GLY A 203 24.69 -0.77 -22.71
C GLY A 203 25.67 -1.65 -21.95
N PHE A 204 26.02 -1.31 -20.71
CA PHE A 204 26.88 -2.13 -19.85
C PHE A 204 26.13 -3.22 -19.10
N PHE A 205 24.81 -3.16 -19.10
CA PHE A 205 23.94 -4.17 -18.50
C PHE A 205 22.66 -4.31 -19.33
N HIS A 206 22.25 -5.54 -19.59
CA HIS A 206 21.08 -5.88 -20.42
C HIS A 206 20.04 -6.65 -19.61
N PRO A 207 19.20 -5.98 -18.79
CA PRO A 207 18.11 -6.65 -18.11
C PRO A 207 17.06 -7.11 -19.13
N PRO A 208 16.22 -8.12 -18.80
CA PRO A 208 15.14 -8.55 -19.67
C PRO A 208 14.26 -7.34 -20.11
N GLU A 209 13.93 -7.28 -21.41
CA GLU A 209 13.19 -6.12 -21.97
C GLU A 209 11.82 -5.90 -21.32
N THR A 210 11.22 -6.96 -20.78
CA THR A 210 9.95 -6.89 -20.04
C THR A 210 10.13 -6.52 -18.56
N SER A 211 11.36 -6.41 -18.06
CA SER A 211 11.62 -6.10 -16.65
C SER A 211 11.34 -4.64 -16.34
N PRO A 212 10.90 -4.32 -15.10
CA PRO A 212 10.73 -2.94 -14.65
C PRO A 212 11.97 -2.06 -14.86
N LEU A 213 13.17 -2.57 -14.61
CA LEU A 213 14.40 -1.82 -14.82
C LEU A 213 14.56 -1.39 -16.28
N PHE A 214 14.34 -2.32 -17.25
CA PHE A 214 14.43 -1.98 -18.67
C PHE A 214 13.35 -0.97 -19.07
N VAL A 215 12.08 -1.30 -18.83
CA VAL A 215 10.94 -0.48 -19.28
C VAL A 215 11.00 0.93 -18.71
N ILE A 216 11.32 1.08 -17.42
CA ILE A 216 11.42 2.39 -16.78
C ILE A 216 12.64 3.16 -17.31
N SER A 217 13.78 2.48 -17.54
CA SER A 217 15.00 3.12 -18.08
C SER A 217 14.76 3.75 -19.45
N TRP A 218 13.89 3.17 -20.28
CA TRP A 218 13.62 3.65 -21.63
C TRP A 218 12.25 4.33 -21.78
N HIS A 219 11.52 4.55 -20.68
CA HIS A 219 10.22 5.21 -20.74
C HIS A 219 10.34 6.66 -21.21
N ARG A 220 9.42 7.04 -22.08
CA ARG A 220 9.30 8.40 -22.59
C ARG A 220 8.03 9.06 -22.06
N ASP A 221 8.16 10.33 -21.71
CA ASP A 221 7.04 11.16 -21.28
C ASP A 221 6.01 11.40 -22.40
N ARG A 222 4.99 12.21 -22.12
CA ARG A 222 3.94 12.53 -23.12
C ARG A 222 4.45 13.33 -24.33
N TRP A 223 5.61 13.94 -24.22
CA TRP A 223 6.24 14.71 -25.31
C TRP A 223 7.31 13.92 -26.05
N GLY A 224 7.51 12.67 -25.69
CA GLY A 224 8.50 11.78 -26.30
C GLY A 224 9.91 11.91 -25.72
N HIS A 225 10.13 12.73 -24.71
CA HIS A 225 11.42 12.88 -24.04
C HIS A 225 11.70 11.69 -23.12
N LEU A 226 12.92 11.22 -23.11
CA LEU A 226 13.37 10.19 -22.18
C LEU A 226 13.32 10.77 -20.77
N LEU A 227 12.82 9.98 -19.80
CA LEU A 227 12.79 10.43 -18.41
C LEU A 227 14.20 10.61 -17.85
N GLU A 228 14.39 11.61 -17.00
CA GLU A 228 15.61 11.78 -16.23
C GLU A 228 15.90 10.55 -15.36
N ALA A 229 17.19 10.20 -15.18
CA ALA A 229 17.58 9.02 -14.42
C ALA A 229 17.08 9.07 -12.97
N ASP A 230 17.03 10.25 -12.37
CA ASP A 230 16.49 10.44 -11.01
C ASP A 230 14.99 10.14 -10.94
N VAL A 231 14.21 10.57 -11.96
CA VAL A 231 12.79 10.24 -12.05
C VAL A 231 12.59 8.74 -12.23
N CYS A 232 13.36 8.10 -13.13
CA CYS A 232 13.32 6.65 -13.32
C CYS A 232 13.64 5.91 -12.02
N THR A 233 14.59 6.39 -11.25
CA THR A 233 14.96 5.83 -9.94
C THR A 233 13.80 5.85 -8.96
N VAL A 234 13.09 6.97 -8.87
CA VAL A 234 11.91 7.10 -8.00
C VAL A 234 10.78 6.17 -8.47
N GLU A 235 10.57 6.05 -9.80
CA GLU A 235 9.52 5.15 -10.32
C GLU A 235 9.89 3.67 -10.12
N LEU A 236 11.16 3.31 -10.18
CA LEU A 236 11.60 1.96 -9.83
C LEU A 236 11.40 1.67 -8.33
N LEU A 237 11.70 2.65 -7.45
CA LEU A 237 11.35 2.58 -6.02
C LEU A 237 9.84 2.43 -5.79
N ASN A 238 9.01 3.01 -6.64
CA ASN A 238 7.55 2.89 -6.57
C ASN A 238 7.03 1.50 -6.98
N ILE A 239 7.87 0.61 -7.49
CA ILE A 239 7.61 -0.82 -7.64
C ILE A 239 8.17 -1.62 -6.46
N LEU A 240 9.44 -1.40 -6.12
CA LEU A 240 10.16 -2.20 -5.11
C LEU A 240 9.54 -2.04 -3.72
N ARG A 241 9.42 -0.81 -3.24
CA ARG A 241 8.95 -0.50 -1.89
C ARG A 241 7.51 -0.98 -1.63
N PRO A 242 6.50 -0.72 -2.51
CA PRO A 242 5.15 -1.20 -2.29
C PRO A 242 5.06 -2.73 -2.27
N THR A 243 5.87 -3.43 -3.08
CA THR A 243 5.90 -4.89 -3.07
C THR A 243 6.43 -5.43 -1.73
N VAL A 244 7.49 -4.81 -1.18
CA VAL A 244 7.95 -5.15 0.19
C VAL A 244 6.86 -4.85 1.23
N ALA A 245 6.07 -3.79 1.06
CA ALA A 245 4.98 -3.44 1.98
C ALA A 245 3.84 -4.48 2.01
N VAL A 246 3.66 -5.31 0.96
CA VAL A 246 2.69 -6.42 0.94
C VAL A 246 2.96 -7.42 2.08
N SER A 247 4.19 -7.48 2.61
CA SER A 247 4.53 -8.28 3.80
C SER A 247 3.61 -8.01 4.99
N ARG A 248 3.10 -6.78 5.14
CA ARG A 248 2.12 -6.46 6.19
C ARG A 248 0.79 -7.17 5.95
N PHE A 249 0.27 -7.11 4.72
CA PHE A 249 -0.95 -7.84 4.37
C PHE A 249 -0.77 -9.35 4.54
N MET A 250 0.39 -9.92 4.17
CA MET A 250 0.66 -11.33 4.40
C MET A 250 0.68 -11.67 5.89
N THR A 251 1.27 -10.81 6.72
CA THR A 251 1.27 -11.01 8.18
C THR A 251 -0.14 -10.89 8.75
N PHE A 252 -0.94 -9.94 8.26
CA PHE A 252 -2.35 -9.82 8.62
C PHE A 252 -3.18 -11.03 8.18
N ALA A 253 -2.89 -11.60 7.01
CA ALA A 253 -3.56 -12.83 6.55
C ALA A 253 -3.24 -14.03 7.45
N VAL A 254 -2.01 -14.13 7.95
CA VAL A 254 -1.65 -15.18 8.92
C VAL A 254 -2.28 -14.91 10.28
N ASP A 255 -2.37 -13.66 10.75
CA ASP A 255 -3.07 -13.28 11.97
C ASP A 255 -4.58 -13.61 11.89
N ALA A 256 -5.22 -13.30 10.74
CA ALA A 256 -6.61 -13.67 10.49
C ALA A 256 -6.82 -15.19 10.50
N LEU A 257 -5.90 -15.93 9.87
CA LEU A 257 -5.94 -17.39 9.87
C LEU A 257 -5.75 -17.99 11.27
N ASP A 258 -4.90 -17.39 12.08
CA ASP A 258 -4.67 -17.82 13.47
C ASP A 258 -5.91 -17.64 14.34
N LYS A 259 -6.63 -16.53 14.16
CA LYS A 259 -7.89 -16.23 14.84
C LYS A 259 -9.07 -17.08 14.31
N HIS A 260 -9.00 -17.53 13.06
CA HIS A 260 -10.05 -18.27 12.37
C HIS A 260 -9.49 -19.56 11.71
N PRO A 261 -8.94 -20.50 12.48
CA PRO A 261 -8.22 -21.67 11.94
C PRO A 261 -9.11 -22.60 11.11
N GLY A 262 -10.42 -22.55 11.31
CA GLY A 262 -11.40 -23.31 10.54
C GLY A 262 -11.38 -23.05 9.03
N TYR A 263 -10.88 -21.89 8.58
CA TYR A 263 -10.76 -21.58 7.14
C TYR A 263 -9.60 -22.30 6.46
N ARG A 264 -8.61 -22.81 7.21
CA ARG A 264 -7.40 -23.42 6.65
C ARG A 264 -7.66 -24.53 5.62
N PRO A 265 -8.55 -25.51 5.84
CA PRO A 265 -8.80 -26.56 4.86
C PRO A 265 -9.37 -26.04 3.54
N ARG A 266 -10.23 -25.01 3.61
CA ARG A 266 -10.83 -24.40 2.43
C ARG A 266 -9.82 -23.56 1.66
N LEU A 267 -9.02 -22.74 2.33
CA LEU A 267 -7.92 -21.98 1.73
C LEU A 267 -6.94 -22.85 0.96
N ALA A 268 -6.66 -24.07 1.44
CA ALA A 268 -5.73 -24.98 0.78
C ALA A 268 -6.25 -25.52 -0.57
N ARG A 269 -7.57 -25.55 -0.80
CA ARG A 269 -8.20 -26.25 -1.93
C ARG A 269 -8.94 -25.33 -2.88
N ASP A 270 -9.46 -24.21 -2.37
CA ASP A 270 -10.37 -23.29 -3.06
C ASP A 270 -9.67 -21.94 -3.29
N ARG A 271 -9.30 -21.67 -4.55
CA ARG A 271 -8.62 -20.42 -4.94
C ARG A 271 -9.57 -19.23 -4.84
N ASP A 272 -10.85 -19.41 -5.18
CA ASP A 272 -11.83 -18.32 -5.17
C ASP A 272 -12.14 -17.93 -3.72
N PHE A 273 -12.24 -18.90 -2.83
CA PHE A 273 -12.34 -18.62 -1.40
C PHE A 273 -11.07 -17.94 -0.86
N THR A 274 -9.89 -18.33 -1.34
CA THR A 274 -8.64 -17.65 -0.93
C THR A 274 -8.64 -16.20 -1.41
N HIS A 275 -9.15 -15.93 -2.61
CA HIS A 275 -9.33 -14.56 -3.11
C HIS A 275 -10.29 -13.77 -2.20
N SER A 276 -11.44 -14.34 -1.84
CA SER A 276 -12.40 -13.73 -0.92
C SER A 276 -11.81 -13.45 0.46
N PHE A 277 -11.04 -14.39 1.01
CA PHE A 277 -10.31 -14.22 2.26
C PHE A 277 -9.30 -13.06 2.18
N VAL A 278 -8.56 -12.97 1.08
CA VAL A 278 -7.61 -11.88 0.82
C VAL A 278 -8.31 -10.52 0.73
N GLN A 279 -9.48 -10.46 0.08
CA GLN A 279 -10.27 -9.22 0.03
C GLN A 279 -10.74 -8.80 1.42
N GLU A 280 -11.17 -9.75 2.27
CA GLU A 280 -11.59 -9.45 3.64
C GLU A 280 -10.42 -8.99 4.52
N VAL A 281 -9.23 -9.59 4.35
CA VAL A 281 -8.01 -9.08 4.99
C VAL A 281 -7.72 -7.64 4.56
N ARG A 282 -7.81 -7.35 3.27
CA ARG A 282 -7.58 -6.00 2.72
C ARG A 282 -8.61 -4.99 3.21
N ARG A 283 -9.85 -5.42 3.43
CA ARG A 283 -10.94 -4.59 3.96
C ARG A 283 -10.74 -4.27 5.43
N LEU A 284 -10.52 -5.32 6.24
CA LEU A 284 -10.60 -5.20 7.70
C LEU A 284 -9.29 -4.77 8.35
N TYR A 285 -8.14 -5.13 7.79
CA TYR A 285 -6.86 -4.85 8.41
C TYR A 285 -6.29 -3.47 8.05
N PRO A 286 -5.64 -2.76 9.01
CA PRO A 286 -5.20 -1.39 8.84
C PRO A 286 -3.95 -1.29 7.97
N PHE A 287 -4.10 -0.96 6.69
CA PHE A 287 -2.98 -0.79 5.76
C PHE A 287 -2.68 0.69 5.48
N PHE A 288 -3.65 1.43 4.94
CA PHE A 288 -3.62 2.88 4.83
C PHE A 288 -4.75 3.49 5.65
N PRO A 289 -4.49 4.51 6.48
CA PRO A 289 -5.54 5.16 7.26
C PRO A 289 -6.42 6.05 6.38
N PHE A 290 -5.79 6.90 5.58
CA PHE A 290 -6.45 7.89 4.72
C PHE A 290 -5.56 8.25 3.54
N VAL A 291 -6.14 8.93 2.56
CA VAL A 291 -5.43 9.60 1.46
C VAL A 291 -5.75 11.08 1.47
N ALA A 292 -4.75 11.90 1.10
CA ALA A 292 -4.88 13.34 1.05
C ALA A 292 -5.02 13.86 -0.38
N GLY A 293 -5.74 14.97 -0.57
CA GLY A 293 -5.91 15.66 -1.84
C GLY A 293 -6.16 17.15 -1.64
N ILE A 294 -5.90 17.92 -2.69
CA ILE A 294 -6.20 19.36 -2.73
C ILE A 294 -7.13 19.57 -3.92
N ALA A 295 -8.24 20.30 -3.71
CA ALA A 295 -9.18 20.64 -4.78
C ALA A 295 -8.50 21.47 -5.87
N ARG A 296 -8.61 21.04 -7.13
CA ARG A 296 -8.06 21.76 -8.29
C ARG A 296 -9.03 22.80 -8.85
N LYS A 297 -10.33 22.58 -8.67
CA LYS A 297 -11.42 23.44 -9.14
C LYS A 297 -12.52 23.50 -8.07
N PRO A 298 -13.35 24.54 -8.04
CA PRO A 298 -14.51 24.60 -7.16
C PRO A 298 -15.50 23.48 -7.48
N PHE A 299 -16.18 22.98 -6.46
CA PHE A 299 -17.29 22.02 -6.60
C PHE A 299 -18.24 22.10 -5.42
N ARG A 300 -19.48 21.64 -5.63
CA ARG A 300 -20.51 21.58 -4.58
C ARG A 300 -20.77 20.15 -4.17
N TRP A 301 -20.86 19.90 -2.87
CA TRP A 301 -21.28 18.64 -2.30
C TRP A 301 -21.95 18.85 -0.95
N ARG A 302 -23.11 18.18 -0.73
CA ARG A 302 -23.90 18.25 0.51
C ARG A 302 -24.17 19.67 0.97
N ASP A 303 -24.68 20.51 0.09
CA ASP A 303 -25.01 21.93 0.33
C ASP A 303 -23.81 22.81 0.78
N HIS A 304 -22.59 22.34 0.55
CA HIS A 304 -21.39 23.12 0.79
C HIS A 304 -20.63 23.38 -0.52
N ASP A 305 -20.18 24.60 -0.70
CA ASP A 305 -19.35 25.03 -1.82
C ASP A 305 -17.89 24.99 -1.40
N PHE A 306 -17.13 24.08 -2.02
CA PHE A 306 -15.69 23.96 -1.86
C PHE A 306 -14.97 24.78 -2.92
N VAL A 307 -13.82 25.34 -2.55
CA VAL A 307 -13.02 26.18 -3.46
C VAL A 307 -11.73 25.49 -3.87
N SER A 308 -11.13 25.98 -4.95
CA SER A 308 -9.78 25.51 -5.35
C SER A 308 -8.78 25.80 -4.22
N GLY A 309 -7.95 24.82 -3.89
CA GLY A 309 -7.00 24.90 -2.78
C GLY A 309 -7.47 24.28 -1.47
N ASP A 310 -8.76 23.95 -1.33
CA ASP A 310 -9.26 23.24 -0.16
C ASP A 310 -8.56 21.89 0.00
N PHE A 311 -8.19 21.58 1.25
CA PHE A 311 -7.43 20.40 1.61
C PHE A 311 -8.35 19.31 2.18
N PHE A 312 -8.25 18.11 1.62
CA PHE A 312 -9.09 16.98 1.94
C PHE A 312 -8.30 15.77 2.43
N LEU A 313 -8.90 15.04 3.37
CA LEU A 313 -8.49 13.70 3.79
C LEU A 313 -9.68 12.76 3.60
N LEU A 314 -9.53 11.74 2.76
CA LEU A 314 -10.50 10.66 2.61
C LEU A 314 -10.09 9.49 3.49
N ASP A 315 -10.96 9.09 4.40
CA ASP A 315 -10.82 7.94 5.28
C ASP A 315 -10.91 6.64 4.47
N ILE A 316 -9.78 5.95 4.31
CA ILE A 316 -9.72 4.64 3.68
C ILE A 316 -10.20 3.56 4.65
N TYR A 317 -9.72 3.63 5.89
CA TYR A 317 -9.97 2.62 6.90
C TYR A 317 -11.44 2.59 7.34
N GLY A 318 -12.01 3.75 7.63
CA GLY A 318 -13.42 3.88 8.01
C GLY A 318 -14.36 3.56 6.85
N THR A 319 -14.05 3.96 5.61
CA THR A 319 -14.87 3.62 4.44
C THR A 319 -14.96 2.11 4.23
N ASN A 320 -13.85 1.38 4.37
CA ASN A 320 -13.84 -0.08 4.27
C ASN A 320 -14.61 -0.78 5.43
N ARG A 321 -15.04 -0.05 6.45
CA ARG A 321 -15.81 -0.53 7.62
C ARG A 321 -17.17 0.14 7.75
N ASP A 322 -17.62 0.84 6.73
CA ASP A 322 -18.89 1.55 6.75
C ASP A 322 -20.06 0.56 6.88
N PRO A 323 -20.89 0.63 7.93
CA PRO A 323 -22.01 -0.27 8.15
C PRO A 323 -23.10 -0.17 7.06
N ARG A 324 -23.11 0.91 6.29
CA ARG A 324 -24.00 1.07 5.13
C ARG A 324 -23.55 0.23 3.93
N LEU A 325 -22.27 -0.15 3.88
CA LEU A 325 -21.64 -0.93 2.80
C LEU A 325 -21.48 -2.41 3.18
N TYR A 326 -21.25 -2.68 4.47
CA TYR A 326 -20.92 -4.01 4.98
C TYR A 326 -21.76 -4.36 6.19
N ASP A 327 -22.54 -5.45 6.10
CA ASP A 327 -23.18 -6.04 7.26
C ASP A 327 -22.11 -6.54 8.24
N ARG A 328 -22.28 -6.25 9.56
CA ARG A 328 -21.32 -6.59 10.61
C ARG A 328 -19.87 -6.19 10.23
N PRO A 329 -19.61 -4.86 10.03
CA PRO A 329 -18.39 -4.36 9.40
C PRO A 329 -17.11 -4.67 10.18
N GLU A 330 -17.21 -4.92 11.50
CA GLU A 330 -16.08 -5.24 12.36
C GLU A 330 -15.77 -6.75 12.44
N GLU A 331 -16.66 -7.60 11.91
CA GLU A 331 -16.45 -9.04 11.87
C GLU A 331 -15.65 -9.45 10.64
N PHE A 332 -14.73 -10.39 10.83
CA PHE A 332 -13.99 -11.02 9.74
C PHE A 332 -14.84 -12.10 9.08
N CYS A 333 -15.34 -11.84 7.88
CA CYS A 333 -16.24 -12.73 7.14
C CYS A 333 -15.83 -12.76 5.66
N PRO A 334 -14.93 -13.67 5.25
CA PRO A 334 -14.51 -13.81 3.86
C PRO A 334 -15.64 -14.10 2.89
N GLU A 335 -16.68 -14.80 3.33
CA GLU A 335 -17.84 -15.20 2.53
C GLU A 335 -18.52 -14.02 1.84
N ARG A 336 -18.43 -12.81 2.41
CA ARG A 336 -19.00 -11.60 1.82
C ARG A 336 -18.49 -11.24 0.43
N PHE A 337 -17.33 -11.79 0.04
CA PHE A 337 -16.72 -11.55 -1.27
C PHE A 337 -16.80 -12.75 -2.23
N LEU A 338 -17.58 -13.78 -1.91
CA LEU A 338 -17.79 -14.90 -2.83
C LEU A 338 -18.72 -14.51 -3.99
N ASP A 339 -19.82 -13.81 -3.66
CA ASP A 339 -20.87 -13.44 -4.61
C ASP A 339 -20.97 -11.92 -4.82
N ARG A 340 -19.95 -11.18 -4.37
CA ARG A 340 -19.93 -9.73 -4.49
C ARG A 340 -18.62 -9.24 -5.08
N ASP A 341 -18.72 -8.58 -6.23
CA ASP A 341 -17.61 -7.76 -6.75
C ASP A 341 -17.69 -6.36 -6.16
N PRO A 342 -16.65 -5.92 -5.42
CA PRO A 342 -16.59 -4.56 -4.89
C PRO A 342 -16.61 -3.52 -6.01
N THR A 343 -17.30 -2.42 -5.78
CA THR A 343 -17.24 -1.26 -6.67
C THR A 343 -15.90 -0.52 -6.54
N ALA A 344 -15.69 0.47 -7.40
CA ALA A 344 -14.49 1.31 -7.34
C ALA A 344 -14.42 2.20 -6.09
N PHE A 345 -15.49 2.28 -5.27
CA PHE A 345 -15.61 3.23 -4.17
C PHE A 345 -16.01 2.61 -2.83
N ASP A 346 -16.42 1.35 -2.79
CA ASP A 346 -16.81 0.68 -1.54
C ASP A 346 -15.69 -0.15 -0.91
N LEU A 347 -14.77 -0.71 -1.69
CA LEU A 347 -13.56 -1.37 -1.21
C LEU A 347 -12.32 -0.64 -1.74
N ILE A 348 -11.79 0.26 -0.94
CA ILE A 348 -10.73 1.18 -1.33
C ILE A 348 -9.42 1.06 -0.51
N PRO A 349 -8.98 -0.14 -0.09
CA PRO A 349 -7.81 -0.29 0.77
C PRO A 349 -6.51 0.23 0.14
N GLN A 350 -6.48 0.35 -1.17
CA GLN A 350 -5.36 0.89 -1.95
C GLN A 350 -5.80 2.06 -2.86
N GLY A 351 -6.85 2.77 -2.44
CA GLY A 351 -7.47 3.86 -3.18
C GLY A 351 -8.66 3.41 -4.01
N GLY A 352 -9.41 4.38 -4.52
CA GLY A 352 -10.64 4.19 -5.31
C GLY A 352 -10.56 4.76 -6.73
N GLY A 353 -11.68 4.65 -7.45
CA GLY A 353 -11.83 5.14 -8.81
C GLY A 353 -11.25 4.21 -9.88
N SER A 354 -11.10 4.73 -11.10
CA SER A 354 -10.55 4.01 -12.25
C SER A 354 -9.06 3.68 -12.05
N HIS A 355 -8.65 2.46 -12.43
CA HIS A 355 -7.23 2.11 -12.45
C HIS A 355 -6.42 2.93 -13.48
N GLY A 356 -7.03 3.33 -14.59
CA GLY A 356 -6.36 4.07 -15.66
C GLY A 356 -6.22 5.56 -15.38
N ASP A 357 -7.26 6.17 -14.85
CA ASP A 357 -7.40 7.63 -14.80
C ASP A 357 -7.15 8.24 -13.43
N ASN A 358 -7.44 7.48 -12.36
CA ASN A 358 -7.32 7.96 -10.99
C ASN A 358 -6.02 7.51 -10.31
N HIS A 359 -5.75 8.07 -9.13
CA HIS A 359 -4.63 7.67 -8.25
C HIS A 359 -4.90 6.37 -7.47
N ARG A 360 -5.79 5.48 -7.96
CA ARG A 360 -5.91 4.11 -7.44
C ARG A 360 -4.61 3.36 -7.68
N CYS A 361 -4.19 2.52 -6.75
CA CYS A 361 -2.91 1.81 -6.83
C CYS A 361 -2.81 0.95 -8.10
N ALA A 362 -1.80 1.18 -8.93
CA ALA A 362 -1.56 0.35 -10.11
C ALA A 362 -1.18 -1.09 -9.74
N GLY A 363 -0.54 -1.28 -8.57
CA GLY A 363 -0.10 -2.59 -8.05
C GLY A 363 -1.17 -3.37 -7.30
N GLU A 364 -2.43 -2.96 -7.32
CA GLU A 364 -3.49 -3.66 -6.58
C GLU A 364 -3.65 -5.10 -7.03
N TRP A 365 -3.64 -5.37 -8.33
CA TRP A 365 -3.73 -6.74 -8.86
C TRP A 365 -2.54 -7.61 -8.43
N ALA A 366 -1.33 -7.04 -8.44
CA ALA A 366 -0.16 -7.76 -7.95
C ALA A 366 -0.23 -8.02 -6.44
N THR A 367 -0.76 -7.07 -5.66
CA THR A 367 -0.99 -7.29 -4.22
C THR A 367 -1.91 -8.46 -3.98
N ILE A 368 -3.05 -8.52 -4.67
CA ILE A 368 -4.03 -9.60 -4.54
C ILE A 368 -3.42 -10.94 -5.00
N ALA A 369 -2.78 -10.97 -6.17
CA ALA A 369 -2.16 -12.18 -6.71
C ALA A 369 -1.06 -12.73 -5.79
N LEU A 370 -0.17 -11.86 -5.29
CA LEU A 370 0.87 -12.22 -4.32
C LEU A 370 0.25 -12.80 -3.04
N MET A 371 -0.74 -12.14 -2.46
CA MET A 371 -1.40 -12.62 -1.25
C MET A 371 -2.08 -13.97 -1.45
N VAL A 372 -2.82 -14.14 -2.56
CA VAL A 372 -3.51 -15.42 -2.86
C VAL A 372 -2.50 -16.56 -3.03
N ALA A 373 -1.49 -16.38 -3.88
CA ALA A 373 -0.50 -17.43 -4.15
C ALA A 373 0.32 -17.77 -2.90
N MET A 374 0.80 -16.76 -2.17
CA MET A 374 1.58 -16.97 -0.95
C MET A 374 0.74 -17.59 0.17
N LEU A 375 -0.52 -17.15 0.36
CA LEU A 375 -1.39 -17.70 1.40
C LEU A 375 -1.73 -19.16 1.12
N GLN A 376 -2.07 -19.51 -0.13
CA GLN A 376 -2.31 -20.90 -0.52
C GLN A 376 -1.08 -21.78 -0.28
N THR A 377 0.09 -21.31 -0.68
CA THR A 377 1.35 -22.03 -0.44
C THR A 377 1.61 -22.17 1.06
N PHE A 378 1.43 -21.10 1.84
CA PHE A 378 1.63 -21.11 3.28
C PHE A 378 0.71 -22.10 4.00
N VAL A 379 -0.58 -22.14 3.64
CA VAL A 379 -1.53 -23.06 4.31
C VAL A 379 -1.33 -24.52 3.91
N ARG A 380 -0.79 -24.79 2.74
CA ARG A 380 -0.49 -26.17 2.28
C ARG A 380 0.81 -26.70 2.87
N ASP A 381 1.86 -25.90 2.81
CA ASP A 381 3.23 -26.38 3.00
C ASP A 381 3.81 -26.02 4.35
N VAL A 382 3.22 -25.08 5.10
CA VAL A 382 3.75 -24.56 6.36
C VAL A 382 2.82 -24.83 7.53
N HIS A 383 3.30 -25.55 8.53
CA HIS A 383 2.71 -25.54 9.86
C HIS A 383 3.40 -24.52 10.73
N TYR A 384 2.64 -23.74 11.47
CA TYR A 384 3.19 -22.78 12.40
C TYR A 384 2.51 -22.85 13.76
N ARG A 385 3.23 -22.47 14.79
CA ARG A 385 2.72 -22.24 16.13
C ARG A 385 3.13 -20.82 16.55
N PRO A 386 2.18 -19.90 16.74
CA PRO A 386 2.48 -18.59 17.30
C PRO A 386 3.14 -18.71 18.68
N LEU A 387 4.08 -17.82 18.96
CA LEU A 387 4.73 -17.71 20.26
C LEU A 387 4.14 -16.61 21.13
N LEU A 388 3.48 -15.65 20.51
CA LEU A 388 2.79 -14.53 21.15
C LEU A 388 1.47 -14.29 20.42
N GLU A 389 0.47 -13.85 21.15
CA GLU A 389 -0.79 -13.42 20.57
C GLU A 389 -0.57 -12.19 19.65
N GLY A 390 -1.13 -12.24 18.44
CA GLY A 390 -1.06 -11.15 17.48
C GLY A 390 -1.88 -9.95 17.98
N ARG A 391 -1.22 -8.80 18.19
CA ARG A 391 -1.87 -7.51 18.45
C ARG A 391 -1.46 -6.53 17.37
N ILE A 392 -2.38 -5.72 16.90
CA ILE A 392 -2.13 -4.71 15.89
C ILE A 392 -2.27 -3.34 16.53
N ASN A 393 -1.19 -2.56 16.50
CA ASN A 393 -1.22 -1.18 16.97
C ASN A 393 -1.77 -0.27 15.87
N GLN A 394 -3.03 0.11 15.98
CA GLN A 394 -3.74 0.99 15.05
C GLN A 394 -3.36 2.48 15.21
N SER A 395 -2.72 2.86 16.32
CA SER A 395 -2.19 4.21 16.49
C SER A 395 -0.85 4.41 15.77
N ALA A 396 -0.13 3.33 15.43
CA ALA A 396 1.08 3.43 14.63
C ALA A 396 0.74 3.67 13.15
N LEU A 397 1.48 4.58 12.51
CA LEU A 397 1.36 4.92 11.09
C LEU A 397 2.69 4.63 10.36
N PRO A 398 2.79 3.51 9.65
CA PRO A 398 1.76 2.49 9.38
C PRO A 398 1.57 1.50 10.55
N ALA A 399 0.36 0.93 10.65
CA ALA A 399 0.08 -0.13 11.60
C ALA A 399 0.90 -1.39 11.29
N THR A 400 1.42 -2.02 12.31
CA THR A 400 2.21 -3.25 12.20
C THR A 400 1.78 -4.26 13.26
N PRO A 401 1.89 -5.56 12.98
CA PRO A 401 1.71 -6.58 14.00
C PRO A 401 2.75 -6.42 15.12
N SER A 402 2.31 -6.49 16.37
CA SER A 402 3.20 -6.45 17.53
C SER A 402 4.23 -7.57 17.41
N HIS A 403 5.48 -7.25 17.70
CA HIS A 403 6.60 -8.20 17.68
C HIS A 403 6.82 -8.92 16.33
N GLY A 404 6.17 -8.50 15.23
CA GLY A 404 6.35 -9.07 13.89
C GLY A 404 5.82 -10.50 13.73
N PHE A 405 4.83 -10.93 14.54
CA PHE A 405 4.23 -12.27 14.55
C PHE A 405 5.28 -13.39 14.70
N PRO A 406 5.87 -13.56 15.90
CA PRO A 406 6.86 -14.59 16.13
C PRO A 406 6.20 -15.97 16.16
N ALA A 407 6.79 -16.94 15.44
CA ALA A 407 6.28 -18.29 15.32
C ALA A 407 7.38 -19.34 15.24
N ARG A 408 7.08 -20.56 15.67
CA ARG A 408 7.83 -21.76 15.30
C ARG A 408 7.24 -22.32 14.03
N ILE A 409 8.09 -22.73 13.12
CA ILE A 409 7.69 -23.25 11.82
C ILE A 409 8.04 -24.72 11.72
N ALA A 410 7.14 -25.52 11.13
CA ALA A 410 7.41 -26.86 10.62
C ALA A 410 6.95 -26.91 9.17
N PHE A 411 7.78 -27.50 8.32
CA PHE A 411 7.48 -27.68 6.90
C PHE A 411 6.81 -29.03 6.67
N ARG A 412 5.78 -29.08 5.85
CA ARG A 412 5.17 -30.34 5.38
C ARG A 412 5.99 -30.88 4.22
N HIS A 413 6.46 -32.11 4.34
CA HIS A 413 7.05 -32.87 3.25
C HIS A 413 5.98 -33.44 2.32
#